data_9129e2038a1aceeb07d66069c4564ec0
#
_entry.id   9129e2038a1aceeb07d66069c4564ec0
#
_cell.length_a   1.000
_cell.length_b   1.000
_cell.length_c   1.000
_cell.angle_alpha   90.00
_cell.angle_beta   90.00
_cell.angle_gamma   90.00
#
_symmetry.space_group_name_H-M   'P 1'
#
loop_
_entity.id
_entity.type
_entity.pdbx_description
1 polymer ?
#
loop_
_entity_poly.entity_id
_entity_poly.type
_entity_poly.pdbx_seq_one_letter_code
_entity_poly.pdbx_strand_id
1 'polypeptide(L)'
;MPRVKRGTKRNDRRKKILKRASGYFLTKSKLYQAAQEAVERGLKFAYVGRKQKKRQFRSLWIARINAAAKLNGTTYSLLIHGLKVAGVELDRKVLAEIAVADPAGFTALANQAKAALEKP
;
A
#
# COMPACT_ATOMS: atom_id res chain seq x y z
N MET A 1 22.85 54.06 -11.04
CA MET A 1 23.18 52.68 -11.31
C MET A 1 21.95 51.79 -11.25
N PRO A 2 21.73 50.97 -12.26
CA PRO A 2 20.56 50.07 -12.24
C PRO A 2 20.73 49.03 -11.17
N ARG A 3 19.66 48.76 -10.41
CA ARG A 3 19.61 47.74 -9.38
C ARG A 3 19.32 46.38 -10.04
N VAL A 4 20.04 45.37 -9.66
CA VAL A 4 19.76 43.99 -10.10
C VAL A 4 18.37 43.57 -9.60
N LYS A 5 17.52 43.16 -10.51
CA LYS A 5 16.18 42.70 -10.20
C LYS A 5 16.20 41.19 -10.04
N ARG A 6 15.50 40.70 -9.01
CA ARG A 6 15.44 39.27 -8.69
C ARG A 6 14.30 38.53 -9.41
N GLY A 7 13.52 39.25 -10.21
CA GLY A 7 12.40 38.67 -10.94
C GLY A 7 11.22 38.37 -10.03
N THR A 8 10.48 37.30 -10.34
CA THR A 8 9.20 36.96 -9.69
C THR A 8 9.29 35.68 -8.85
N LYS A 9 10.44 35.39 -8.25
CA LYS A 9 10.66 34.16 -7.47
C LYS A 9 9.60 33.94 -6.37
N ARG A 10 9.29 35.02 -5.64
CA ARG A 10 8.27 34.97 -4.56
C ARG A 10 6.90 34.62 -5.10
N ASN A 11 6.51 35.25 -6.19
CA ASN A 11 5.23 35.03 -6.83
C ASN A 11 5.12 33.62 -7.40
N ASP A 12 6.17 33.12 -8.04
CA ASP A 12 6.22 31.78 -8.61
C ASP A 12 6.11 30.71 -7.52
N ARG A 13 6.78 30.92 -6.38
CA ARG A 13 6.72 30.02 -5.22
C ARG A 13 5.29 29.94 -4.69
N ARG A 14 4.61 31.10 -4.58
CA ARG A 14 3.22 31.15 -4.12
C ARG A 14 2.28 30.44 -5.08
N LYS A 15 2.45 30.66 -6.39
CA LYS A 15 1.66 29.99 -7.42
C LYS A 15 1.85 28.47 -7.37
N LYS A 16 3.04 28.01 -7.13
CA LYS A 16 3.34 26.57 -7.02
C LYS A 16 2.55 25.93 -5.88
N ILE A 17 2.54 26.55 -4.71
CA ILE A 17 1.79 26.07 -3.55
C ILE A 17 0.28 26.11 -3.82
N LEU A 18 -0.24 27.21 -4.36
CA LEU A 18 -1.67 27.33 -4.69
C LEU A 18 -2.12 26.32 -5.73
N LYS A 19 -1.26 25.98 -6.68
CA LYS A 19 -1.53 24.95 -7.68
C LYS A 19 -1.70 23.58 -7.02
N ARG A 20 -0.85 23.26 -6.05
CA ARG A 20 -0.97 22.02 -5.29
C ARG A 20 -2.23 21.98 -4.42
N ALA A 21 -2.70 23.14 -3.98
CA ALA A 21 -3.91 23.28 -3.19
C ALA A 21 -5.19 23.34 -4.03
N SER A 22 -5.10 23.16 -5.35
CA SER A 22 -6.24 23.17 -6.24
C SER A 22 -7.29 22.14 -5.80
N GLY A 23 -8.55 22.58 -5.67
CA GLY A 23 -9.64 21.72 -5.21
C GLY A 23 -9.81 21.65 -3.70
N TYR A 24 -8.97 22.30 -2.93
CA TYR A 24 -9.09 22.33 -1.47
C TYR A 24 -10.28 23.22 -1.07
N PHE A 25 -10.83 22.92 0.09
CA PHE A 25 -12.07 23.52 0.57
C PHE A 25 -11.87 24.97 1.05
N LEU A 26 -12.75 25.88 0.62
CA LEU A 26 -12.78 27.30 1.02
C LEU A 26 -11.43 28.01 0.82
N THR A 27 -10.97 28.73 1.85
CA THR A 27 -9.75 29.55 1.82
C THR A 27 -8.47 28.75 1.62
N LYS A 28 -8.49 27.45 1.87
CA LYS A 28 -7.32 26.56 1.70
C LYS A 28 -6.88 26.48 0.24
N SER A 29 -7.77 26.78 -0.72
CA SER A 29 -7.41 26.79 -2.14
C SER A 29 -7.05 28.19 -2.64
N LYS A 30 -7.33 29.25 -1.89
CA LYS A 30 -7.21 30.64 -2.35
C LYS A 30 -6.19 31.48 -1.60
N LEU A 31 -6.13 31.38 -0.28
CA LEU A 31 -5.19 32.13 0.55
C LEU A 31 -3.89 31.37 0.70
N TYR A 32 -2.77 32.04 0.41
CA TYR A 32 -1.45 31.40 0.41
C TYR A 32 -1.10 30.76 1.76
N GLN A 33 -1.30 31.47 2.87
CA GLN A 33 -0.96 30.96 4.20
C GLN A 33 -1.77 29.70 4.52
N ALA A 34 -3.07 29.74 4.31
CA ALA A 34 -3.94 28.58 4.55
C ALA A 34 -3.61 27.44 3.60
N ALA A 35 -3.32 27.74 2.33
CA ALA A 35 -2.93 26.76 1.33
C ALA A 35 -1.59 26.10 1.69
N GLN A 36 -0.62 26.88 2.14
CA GLN A 36 0.68 26.38 2.54
C GLN A 36 0.57 25.37 3.68
N GLU A 37 -0.15 25.73 4.73
CA GLU A 37 -0.38 24.85 5.87
C GLU A 37 -1.09 23.56 5.46
N ALA A 38 -2.13 23.66 4.65
CA ALA A 38 -2.89 22.51 4.19
C ALA A 38 -2.06 21.58 3.32
N VAL A 39 -1.28 22.13 2.38
CA VAL A 39 -0.40 21.34 1.49
C VAL A 39 0.70 20.66 2.29
N GLU A 40 1.37 21.35 3.19
CA GLU A 40 2.44 20.78 4.01
C GLU A 40 1.91 19.64 4.89
N ARG A 41 0.75 19.84 5.50
CA ARG A 41 0.09 18.81 6.30
C ARG A 41 -0.30 17.61 5.45
N GLY A 42 -0.83 17.87 4.25
CA GLY A 42 -1.17 16.83 3.29
C GLY A 42 0.04 16.00 2.86
N LEU A 43 1.19 16.65 2.63
CA LEU A 43 2.43 15.98 2.27
C LEU A 43 2.95 15.10 3.41
N LYS A 44 2.84 15.57 4.66
CA LYS A 44 3.18 14.76 5.83
C LYS A 44 2.33 13.50 5.92
N PHE A 45 1.03 13.65 5.78
CA PHE A 45 0.10 12.52 5.79
C PHE A 45 0.32 11.58 4.61
N ALA A 46 0.69 12.12 3.45
CA ALA A 46 1.02 11.29 2.29
C ALA A 46 2.23 10.40 2.56
N TYR A 47 3.25 10.93 3.23
CA TYR A 47 4.44 10.16 3.63
C TYR A 47 4.07 9.01 4.58
N VAL A 48 3.29 9.31 5.62
CA VAL A 48 2.82 8.31 6.58
C VAL A 48 1.90 7.30 5.89
N GLY A 49 0.98 7.80 5.03
CA GLY A 49 0.02 6.99 4.30
C GLY A 49 0.68 5.98 3.36
N ARG A 50 1.76 6.37 2.69
CA ARG A 50 2.49 5.45 1.81
C ARG A 50 3.14 4.31 2.59
N LYS A 51 3.63 4.58 3.80
CA LYS A 51 4.17 3.54 4.70
C LYS A 51 3.07 2.63 5.22
N GLN A 52 1.97 3.21 5.67
CA GLN A 52 0.81 2.46 6.18
C GLN A 52 0.14 1.62 5.09
N LYS A 53 0.13 2.11 3.85
CA LYS A 53 -0.43 1.39 2.70
C LYS A 53 0.16 -0.01 2.57
N LYS A 54 1.46 -0.12 2.69
CA LYS A 54 2.17 -1.41 2.60
C LYS A 54 1.71 -2.37 3.71
N ARG A 55 1.59 -1.87 4.93
CA ARG A 55 1.14 -2.66 6.08
C ARG A 55 -0.31 -3.10 5.93
N GLN A 56 -1.17 -2.18 5.50
CA GLN A 56 -2.60 -2.45 5.33
C GLN A 56 -2.86 -3.48 4.24
N PHE A 57 -2.17 -3.38 3.11
CA PHE A 57 -2.30 -4.36 2.04
C PHE A 57 -1.78 -5.73 2.45
N ARG A 58 -0.66 -5.77 3.18
CA ARG A 58 -0.15 -7.04 3.71
C ARG A 58 -1.16 -7.69 4.65
N SER A 59 -1.78 -6.92 5.53
CA SER A 59 -2.81 -7.42 6.43
C SER A 59 -4.02 -7.98 5.67
N LEU A 60 -4.42 -7.29 4.60
CA LEU A 60 -5.51 -7.75 3.73
C LEU A 60 -5.16 -9.08 3.04
N TRP A 61 -3.96 -9.19 2.49
CA TRP A 61 -3.50 -10.41 1.85
C TRP A 61 -3.50 -11.59 2.84
N ILE A 62 -2.99 -11.35 4.04
CA ILE A 62 -2.95 -12.37 5.10
C ILE A 62 -4.37 -12.82 5.47
N ALA A 63 -5.30 -11.87 5.58
CA ALA A 63 -6.71 -12.19 5.88
C ALA A 63 -7.34 -13.07 4.80
N ARG A 64 -7.11 -12.74 3.54
CA ARG A 64 -7.62 -13.51 2.40
C ARG A 64 -7.02 -14.91 2.34
N ILE A 65 -5.70 -15.01 2.53
CA ILE A 65 -4.99 -16.29 2.54
C ILE A 65 -5.48 -17.16 3.71
N ASN A 66 -5.67 -16.55 4.89
CA ASN A 66 -6.15 -17.27 6.06
C ASN A 66 -7.58 -17.82 5.87
N ALA A 67 -8.45 -17.01 5.29
CA ALA A 67 -9.81 -17.43 4.97
C ALA A 67 -9.82 -18.63 4.01
N ALA A 68 -9.03 -18.56 2.95
CA ALA A 68 -8.90 -19.63 1.97
C ALA A 68 -8.24 -20.87 2.58
N ALA A 69 -7.28 -20.70 3.44
CA ALA A 69 -6.61 -21.81 4.16
C ALA A 69 -7.61 -22.55 5.04
N LYS A 70 -8.48 -21.84 5.74
CA LYS A 70 -9.53 -22.44 6.57
C LYS A 70 -10.53 -23.24 5.74
N LEU A 71 -10.90 -22.74 4.58
CA LEU A 71 -11.76 -23.47 3.65
C LEU A 71 -11.12 -24.78 3.17
N ASN A 72 -9.81 -24.85 3.15
CA ASN A 72 -9.05 -26.04 2.75
C ASN A 72 -8.60 -26.89 3.95
N GLY A 73 -9.13 -26.61 5.14
CA GLY A 73 -8.87 -27.41 6.35
C GLY A 73 -7.49 -27.20 6.96
N THR A 74 -6.86 -26.04 6.75
CA THR A 74 -5.58 -25.71 7.33
C THR A 74 -5.61 -24.30 7.92
N THR A 75 -4.51 -23.87 8.52
CA THR A 75 -4.38 -22.51 9.06
C THR A 75 -3.34 -21.74 8.25
N TYR A 76 -3.37 -20.42 8.37
CA TYR A 76 -2.39 -19.56 7.70
C TYR A 76 -0.95 -19.93 8.04
N SER A 77 -0.66 -20.15 9.32
CA SER A 77 0.69 -20.46 9.78
C SER A 77 1.21 -21.77 9.19
N LEU A 78 0.37 -22.81 9.21
CA LEU A 78 0.72 -24.12 8.64
C LEU A 78 0.88 -24.04 7.13
N LEU A 79 0.00 -23.28 6.46
CA LEU A 79 0.06 -23.10 5.01
C LEU A 79 1.38 -22.43 4.59
N ILE A 80 1.72 -21.33 5.22
CA ILE A 80 2.96 -20.59 4.89
C ILE A 80 4.19 -21.43 5.18
N HIS A 81 4.21 -22.11 6.33
CA HIS A 81 5.32 -23.00 6.68
C HIS A 81 5.44 -24.16 5.68
N GLY A 82 4.31 -24.77 5.33
CA GLY A 82 4.28 -25.88 4.36
C GLY A 82 4.74 -25.46 2.97
N LEU A 83 4.34 -24.30 2.49
CA LEU A 83 4.80 -23.77 1.21
C LEU A 83 6.29 -23.48 1.23
N LYS A 84 6.80 -22.99 2.34
CA LYS A 84 8.24 -22.73 2.52
C LYS A 84 9.03 -24.05 2.49
N VAL A 85 8.56 -25.05 3.18
CA VAL A 85 9.19 -26.40 3.19
C VAL A 85 9.14 -27.02 1.80
N ALA A 86 8.05 -26.82 1.06
CA ALA A 86 7.87 -27.32 -0.30
C ALA A 86 8.73 -26.58 -1.33
N GLY A 87 9.38 -25.46 -0.94
CA GLY A 87 10.20 -24.67 -1.85
C GLY A 87 9.40 -23.74 -2.77
N VAL A 88 8.14 -23.47 -2.44
CA VAL A 88 7.29 -22.56 -3.20
C VAL A 88 7.59 -21.12 -2.79
N GLU A 89 8.04 -20.30 -3.76
CA GLU A 89 8.47 -18.92 -3.54
C GLU A 89 7.42 -17.90 -4.01
N LEU A 90 6.16 -18.13 -3.69
CA LEU A 90 5.10 -17.18 -3.99
C LEU A 90 4.95 -16.18 -2.83
N ASP A 91 4.84 -14.89 -3.18
CA ASP A 91 4.61 -13.86 -2.18
C ASP A 91 3.12 -13.83 -1.75
N ARG A 92 2.84 -13.10 -0.69
CA ARG A 92 1.49 -13.03 -0.13
C ARG A 92 0.48 -12.36 -1.06
N LYS A 93 0.94 -11.41 -1.85
CA LYS A 93 0.10 -10.72 -2.83
C LYS A 93 -0.42 -11.71 -3.88
N VAL A 94 0.46 -12.51 -4.44
CA VAL A 94 0.12 -13.53 -5.45
C VAL A 94 -0.78 -14.61 -4.84
N LEU A 95 -0.46 -15.08 -3.63
CA LEU A 95 -1.27 -16.07 -2.94
C LEU A 95 -2.70 -15.56 -2.66
N ALA A 96 -2.84 -14.32 -2.24
CA ALA A 96 -4.13 -13.70 -2.01
C ALA A 96 -4.93 -13.55 -3.30
N GLU A 97 -4.27 -13.20 -4.39
CA GLU A 97 -4.90 -13.12 -5.72
C GLU A 97 -5.41 -14.48 -6.18
N ILE A 98 -4.60 -15.51 -6.05
CA ILE A 98 -5.00 -16.90 -6.37
C ILE A 98 -6.17 -17.34 -5.50
N ALA A 99 -6.17 -17.00 -4.24
CA ALA A 99 -7.23 -17.35 -3.30
C ALA A 99 -8.60 -16.81 -3.73
N VAL A 100 -8.63 -15.62 -4.35
CA VAL A 100 -9.87 -14.98 -4.80
C VAL A 100 -10.23 -15.40 -6.23
N ALA A 101 -9.24 -15.37 -7.14
CA ALA A 101 -9.48 -15.56 -8.56
C ALA A 101 -9.51 -17.03 -8.98
N ASP A 102 -8.76 -17.90 -8.32
CA ASP A 102 -8.62 -19.32 -8.66
C ASP A 102 -8.63 -20.19 -7.41
N PRO A 103 -9.82 -20.47 -6.83
CA PRO A 103 -9.92 -21.31 -5.64
C PRO A 103 -9.36 -22.73 -5.83
N ALA A 104 -9.51 -23.31 -7.03
CA ALA A 104 -8.98 -24.63 -7.34
C ALA A 104 -7.45 -24.64 -7.31
N GLY A 105 -6.80 -23.62 -7.88
CA GLY A 105 -5.35 -23.46 -7.82
C GLY A 105 -4.85 -23.28 -6.40
N PHE A 106 -5.59 -22.55 -5.58
CA PHE A 106 -5.26 -22.39 -4.17
C PHE A 106 -5.37 -23.72 -3.40
N THR A 107 -6.39 -24.52 -3.70
CA THR A 107 -6.56 -25.86 -3.12
C THR A 107 -5.36 -26.75 -3.44
N ALA A 108 -4.86 -26.69 -4.69
CA ALA A 108 -3.67 -27.42 -5.10
C ALA A 108 -2.43 -27.00 -4.27
N LEU A 109 -2.26 -25.70 -4.06
CA LEU A 109 -1.18 -25.16 -3.22
C LEU A 109 -1.32 -25.59 -1.77
N ALA A 110 -2.52 -25.59 -1.22
CA ALA A 110 -2.80 -26.03 0.14
C ALA A 110 -2.49 -27.52 0.32
N ASN A 111 -2.85 -28.34 -0.65
CA ASN A 111 -2.53 -29.77 -0.64
C ASN A 111 -1.02 -30.01 -0.73
N GLN A 112 -0.32 -29.25 -1.56
CA GLN A 112 1.14 -29.30 -1.67
C GLN A 112 1.82 -28.94 -0.34
N ALA A 113 1.31 -27.92 0.34
CA ALA A 113 1.81 -27.49 1.65
C ALA A 113 1.59 -28.58 2.71
N LYS A 114 0.41 -29.18 2.75
CA LYS A 114 0.07 -30.28 3.66
C LYS A 114 0.99 -31.48 3.43
N ALA A 115 1.17 -31.87 2.18
CA ALA A 115 2.02 -32.98 1.80
C ALA A 115 3.49 -32.75 2.26
N ALA A 116 3.97 -31.52 2.10
CA ALA A 116 5.33 -31.15 2.54
C ALA A 116 5.52 -31.25 4.06
N LEU A 117 4.47 -30.92 4.83
CA LEU A 117 4.50 -30.98 6.29
C LEU A 117 4.39 -32.40 6.82
N GLU A 118 3.80 -33.32 6.07
CA GLU A 118 3.66 -34.73 6.43
C GLU A 118 4.94 -35.55 6.21
N LYS A 119 5.86 -35.03 5.44
CA LYS A 119 7.15 -35.68 5.19
C LYS A 119 8.07 -35.55 6.40
N PRO A 120 8.69 -36.64 6.87
CA PRO A 120 9.65 -36.58 7.98
C PRO A 120 10.92 -35.79 7.66
#